data_059f5c9f318ce3c8bbb1e07126787e06
#
_entry.id   059f5c9f318ce3c8bbb1e07126787e06
#
_cell.length_a   1.000
_cell.length_b   1.000
_cell.length_c   1.000
_cell.angle_alpha   90.00
_cell.angle_beta   90.00
_cell.angle_gamma   90.00
#
_symmetry.space_group_name_H-M   'P 1'
#
loop_
_entity.id
_entity.type
_entity.pdbx_description
1 polymer ?
#
loop_
_entity_poly.entity_id
_entity_poly.type
_entity_poly.pdbx_seq_one_letter_code
_entity_poly.pdbx_strand_id
1 'polypeptide(L)'
;MAHLGKYTRADTGHLFAHYERKKDDEGHYIKFGNKEIDTSRTYLNYNLAPKRDMSQYAYLKKRLEDVKCLNRKDVNVMCDWVVTMPQDLRYLHPEKQEEFFKETYKFLADQYGEQNVLSAYVHLDETTPHMHFSFIPVVKDKKKGIDKVSAYQLFNKTTLQKFHPALKEHLERTLKVECNVLNGATENGNRTITELKASQATEKLQKLENSIQDSQEEFKEQLKKKIRLQGEINICQNELNEVNNGINDKREELKICQNELYKVNNSIQANNGTLKALQGEIEDKKKERDFFKAQKERAEKELNDVLEQIAFYKGDKSTALMSDFTLLMADDKHVQLPAIQKQIEELQHKYEQLKKQPPQIKTIEKVVEVKKEVNVDYKKDSEMFYKE
;
A
#
# COMPACT_ATOMS: atom_id res chain seq x y z
N MET A 1 -11.20 -8.16 6.05
CA MET A 1 -12.60 -7.61 6.15
C MET A 1 -13.54 -8.60 5.48
N ALA A 2 -14.81 -8.71 5.95
CA ALA A 2 -15.79 -9.56 5.29
C ALA A 2 -16.99 -8.72 4.83
N HIS A 3 -17.51 -9.03 3.63
CA HIS A 3 -18.66 -8.37 3.03
C HIS A 3 -19.68 -9.42 2.58
N LEU A 4 -20.96 -9.17 2.81
CA LEU A 4 -22.05 -10.08 2.42
C LEU A 4 -22.81 -9.56 1.22
N GLY A 5 -22.76 -10.28 0.12
CA GLY A 5 -23.64 -10.12 -1.04
C GLY A 5 -24.89 -10.99 -0.93
N LYS A 6 -26.01 -10.53 -1.51
CA LYS A 6 -27.27 -11.29 -1.63
C LYS A 6 -27.71 -11.23 -3.08
N TYR A 7 -28.01 -12.39 -3.67
CA TYR A 7 -28.16 -12.54 -5.10
C TYR A 7 -29.40 -13.32 -5.49
N THR A 8 -30.08 -12.88 -6.52
CA THR A 8 -31.22 -13.54 -7.13
C THR A 8 -30.77 -14.66 -8.08
N ARG A 9 -31.74 -15.43 -8.61
CA ARG A 9 -31.42 -16.46 -9.62
C ARG A 9 -30.74 -15.87 -10.88
N ALA A 10 -31.09 -14.65 -11.25
CA ALA A 10 -30.54 -14.01 -12.45
C ALA A 10 -29.04 -13.68 -12.29
N ASP A 11 -28.61 -13.41 -11.09
CA ASP A 11 -27.22 -12.99 -10.80
C ASP A 11 -26.23 -14.15 -10.74
N THR A 12 -26.72 -15.38 -10.44
CA THR A 12 -25.86 -16.52 -10.08
C THR A 12 -24.94 -16.98 -11.20
N GLY A 13 -25.41 -16.96 -12.46
CA GLY A 13 -24.62 -17.43 -13.59
C GLY A 13 -23.36 -16.60 -13.83
N HIS A 14 -23.49 -15.28 -13.75
CA HIS A 14 -22.37 -14.36 -13.89
C HIS A 14 -21.36 -14.50 -12.74
N LEU A 15 -21.86 -14.64 -11.52
CA LEU A 15 -21.01 -14.79 -10.33
C LEU A 15 -20.23 -16.12 -10.34
N PHE A 16 -20.87 -17.22 -10.69
CA PHE A 16 -20.18 -18.52 -10.83
C PHE A 16 -19.08 -18.48 -11.90
N ALA A 17 -19.36 -17.84 -13.02
CA ALA A 17 -18.35 -17.64 -14.06
C ALA A 17 -17.16 -16.79 -13.57
N HIS A 18 -17.42 -15.78 -12.74
CA HIS A 18 -16.38 -14.96 -12.11
C HIS A 18 -15.55 -15.79 -11.12
N TYR A 19 -16.20 -16.58 -10.25
CA TYR A 19 -15.49 -17.38 -9.24
C TYR A 19 -14.58 -18.43 -9.88
N GLU A 20 -15.08 -19.12 -10.91
CA GLU A 20 -14.33 -20.15 -11.66
C GLU A 20 -13.29 -19.58 -12.62
N ARG A 21 -13.26 -18.24 -12.83
CA ARG A 21 -12.46 -17.63 -13.91
C ARG A 21 -12.76 -18.31 -15.24
N LYS A 22 -14.05 -18.37 -15.58
CA LYS A 22 -14.51 -19.06 -16.78
C LYS A 22 -13.82 -18.51 -18.03
N LYS A 23 -13.49 -19.42 -18.94
CA LYS A 23 -12.95 -19.10 -20.25
C LYS A 23 -14.07 -19.10 -21.30
N ASP A 24 -13.90 -18.32 -22.35
CA ASP A 24 -14.71 -18.35 -23.55
C ASP A 24 -14.37 -19.57 -24.43
N ASP A 25 -15.06 -19.70 -25.55
CA ASP A 25 -14.85 -20.81 -26.48
C ASP A 25 -13.48 -20.78 -27.16
N GLU A 26 -12.79 -19.64 -27.16
CA GLU A 26 -11.44 -19.45 -27.69
C GLU A 26 -10.35 -19.71 -26.62
N GLY A 27 -10.73 -19.99 -25.39
CA GLY A 27 -9.83 -20.30 -24.27
C GLY A 27 -9.32 -19.08 -23.53
N HIS A 28 -9.81 -17.88 -23.83
CA HIS A 28 -9.47 -16.66 -23.11
C HIS A 28 -10.35 -16.49 -21.87
N TYR A 29 -9.79 -15.89 -20.81
CA TYR A 29 -10.56 -15.59 -19.62
C TYR A 29 -11.61 -14.51 -19.88
N ILE A 30 -12.84 -14.76 -19.46
CA ILE A 30 -13.94 -13.79 -19.56
C ILE A 30 -13.61 -12.58 -18.67
N LYS A 31 -13.69 -11.38 -19.25
CA LYS A 31 -13.45 -10.12 -18.51
C LYS A 31 -14.69 -9.72 -17.73
N PHE A 32 -14.57 -9.62 -16.42
CA PHE A 32 -15.68 -9.25 -15.52
C PHE A 32 -15.65 -7.75 -15.10
N GLY A 33 -14.93 -6.90 -15.83
CA GLY A 33 -14.79 -5.47 -15.51
C GLY A 33 -13.77 -5.16 -14.42
N ASN A 34 -13.29 -6.15 -13.69
CA ASN A 34 -12.21 -6.00 -12.70
C ASN A 34 -10.84 -6.02 -13.40
N LYS A 35 -10.19 -4.85 -13.47
CA LYS A 35 -8.86 -4.72 -14.09
C LYS A 35 -7.72 -5.24 -13.21
N GLU A 36 -7.99 -5.56 -11.95
CA GLU A 36 -6.99 -6.04 -10.99
C GLU A 36 -6.69 -7.55 -11.14
N ILE A 37 -7.45 -8.27 -11.99
CA ILE A 37 -7.25 -9.70 -12.21
C ILE A 37 -5.99 -9.92 -13.05
N ASP A 38 -4.99 -10.54 -12.45
CA ASP A 38 -3.78 -11.01 -13.12
C ASP A 38 -3.96 -12.45 -13.58
N THR A 39 -4.35 -12.61 -14.83
CA THR A 39 -4.64 -13.93 -15.41
C THR A 39 -3.44 -14.88 -15.44
N SER A 40 -2.21 -14.37 -15.34
CA SER A 40 -0.99 -15.20 -15.24
C SER A 40 -0.91 -15.95 -13.91
N ARG A 41 -1.64 -15.49 -12.89
CA ARG A 41 -1.70 -16.06 -11.54
C ARG A 41 -2.96 -16.85 -11.26
N THR A 42 -3.90 -16.92 -12.20
CA THR A 42 -5.21 -17.61 -12.01
C THR A 42 -5.05 -19.08 -11.63
N TYR A 43 -3.96 -19.73 -12.05
CA TYR A 43 -3.68 -21.12 -11.68
C TYR A 43 -3.45 -21.32 -10.17
N LEU A 44 -3.22 -20.25 -9.40
CA LEU A 44 -3.08 -20.31 -7.95
C LEU A 44 -4.43 -20.32 -7.24
N ASN A 45 -5.52 -19.99 -7.92
CA ASN A 45 -6.85 -19.99 -7.35
C ASN A 45 -7.31 -21.43 -7.07
N TYR A 46 -8.04 -21.60 -6.00
CA TYR A 46 -8.56 -22.92 -5.62
C TYR A 46 -9.94 -22.82 -4.95
N ASN A 47 -10.66 -23.94 -4.94
CA ASN A 47 -11.96 -24.04 -4.31
C ASN A 47 -11.90 -24.96 -3.08
N LEU A 48 -12.30 -24.49 -1.94
CA LEU A 48 -12.34 -25.24 -0.67
C LEU A 48 -13.63 -26.05 -0.48
N ALA A 49 -14.68 -25.75 -1.24
CA ALA A 49 -15.93 -26.51 -1.17
C ALA A 49 -15.75 -27.95 -1.66
N PRO A 50 -16.54 -28.90 -1.16
CA PRO A 50 -16.49 -30.29 -1.61
C PRO A 50 -16.61 -30.42 -3.13
N LYS A 51 -15.80 -31.28 -3.73
CA LYS A 51 -15.91 -31.59 -5.16
C LYS A 51 -17.26 -32.24 -5.46
N ARG A 52 -17.89 -31.80 -6.53
CA ARG A 52 -19.18 -32.35 -6.99
C ARG A 52 -19.10 -32.66 -8.50
N ASP A 53 -19.77 -33.73 -8.91
CA ASP A 53 -19.84 -34.12 -10.32
C ASP A 53 -20.86 -33.30 -11.11
N MET A 54 -21.09 -32.06 -10.71
CA MET A 54 -22.00 -31.13 -11.36
C MET A 54 -21.55 -29.67 -11.19
N SER A 55 -21.99 -28.81 -12.10
CA SER A 55 -21.71 -27.37 -11.98
C SER A 55 -22.36 -26.75 -10.76
N GLN A 56 -21.82 -25.64 -10.28
CA GLN A 56 -22.40 -24.85 -9.19
C GLN A 56 -23.88 -24.51 -9.45
N TYR A 57 -24.21 -24.16 -10.68
CA TYR A 57 -25.59 -23.84 -11.08
C TYR A 57 -26.52 -25.06 -11.02
N ALA A 58 -26.06 -26.23 -11.45
CA ALA A 58 -26.82 -27.47 -11.34
C ALA A 58 -27.05 -27.87 -9.87
N TYR A 59 -26.02 -27.72 -9.04
CA TYR A 59 -26.14 -27.97 -7.62
C TYR A 59 -27.09 -27.00 -6.91
N LEU A 60 -27.02 -25.70 -7.24
CA LEU A 60 -27.98 -24.72 -6.75
C LEU A 60 -29.43 -25.15 -7.08
N LYS A 61 -29.70 -25.49 -8.34
CA LYS A 61 -31.04 -25.95 -8.74
C LYS A 61 -31.49 -27.16 -7.95
N LYS A 62 -30.67 -28.21 -7.89
CA LYS A 62 -30.97 -29.44 -7.12
C LYS A 62 -31.26 -29.14 -5.67
N ARG A 63 -30.42 -28.33 -5.02
CA ARG A 63 -30.60 -28.02 -3.59
C ARG A 63 -31.85 -27.16 -3.33
N LEU A 64 -32.25 -26.30 -4.26
CA LEU A 64 -33.47 -25.52 -4.18
C LEU A 64 -34.75 -26.40 -4.30
N GLU A 65 -34.68 -27.61 -4.86
CA GLU A 65 -35.75 -28.58 -4.91
C GLU A 65 -35.96 -29.23 -3.54
N ASP A 66 -34.90 -29.46 -2.75
CA ASP A 66 -34.93 -30.05 -1.43
C ASP A 66 -35.48 -29.10 -0.34
N VAL A 67 -35.48 -27.79 -0.59
CA VAL A 67 -35.88 -26.77 0.38
C VAL A 67 -37.01 -25.90 -0.14
N LYS A 68 -37.83 -25.39 0.75
CA LYS A 68 -38.90 -24.49 0.33
C LYS A 68 -38.33 -23.17 -0.17
N CYS A 69 -38.43 -22.90 -1.45
CA CYS A 69 -38.02 -21.64 -2.07
C CYS A 69 -39.20 -21.02 -2.84
N LEU A 70 -39.39 -19.70 -2.63
CA LEU A 70 -40.39 -18.94 -3.40
C LEU A 70 -39.92 -18.74 -4.83
N ASN A 71 -40.85 -18.91 -5.78
CA ASN A 71 -40.52 -18.76 -7.22
C ASN A 71 -40.76 -17.32 -7.73
N ARG A 72 -40.32 -16.32 -6.98
CA ARG A 72 -40.36 -14.91 -7.41
C ARG A 72 -38.98 -14.47 -7.85
N LYS A 73 -38.92 -13.53 -8.78
CA LYS A 73 -37.65 -13.01 -9.36
C LYS A 73 -36.77 -12.30 -8.33
N ASP A 74 -37.37 -11.69 -7.31
CA ASP A 74 -36.71 -10.92 -6.25
C ASP A 74 -36.17 -11.76 -5.08
N VAL A 75 -36.36 -13.08 -5.13
CA VAL A 75 -35.86 -13.96 -4.08
C VAL A 75 -34.36 -14.13 -4.16
N ASN A 76 -33.67 -13.75 -3.09
CA ASN A 76 -32.24 -14.03 -2.94
C ASN A 76 -32.04 -15.52 -2.64
N VAL A 77 -31.60 -16.25 -3.64
CA VAL A 77 -31.36 -17.70 -3.56
C VAL A 77 -29.93 -18.05 -3.21
N MET A 78 -29.03 -17.08 -3.32
CA MET A 78 -27.63 -17.21 -3.00
C MET A 78 -27.17 -16.02 -2.16
N CYS A 79 -26.30 -16.30 -1.21
CA CYS A 79 -25.50 -15.30 -0.52
C CYS A 79 -24.02 -15.61 -0.75
N ASP A 80 -23.20 -14.58 -0.71
CA ASP A 80 -21.75 -14.69 -0.85
C ASP A 80 -21.05 -13.87 0.23
N TRP A 81 -20.23 -14.52 1.04
CA TRP A 81 -19.29 -13.85 1.90
C TRP A 81 -17.96 -13.67 1.17
N VAL A 82 -17.62 -12.43 0.88
CA VAL A 82 -16.27 -12.08 0.41
C VAL A 82 -15.40 -11.82 1.64
N VAL A 83 -14.53 -12.75 1.96
CA VAL A 83 -13.63 -12.64 3.12
C VAL A 83 -12.22 -12.35 2.64
N THR A 84 -11.78 -11.14 2.87
CA THR A 84 -10.46 -10.65 2.48
C THR A 84 -9.43 -10.94 3.55
N MET A 85 -8.29 -11.46 3.17
CA MET A 85 -7.16 -11.69 4.08
C MET A 85 -6.67 -10.38 4.69
N PRO A 86 -6.55 -10.28 6.03
CA PRO A 86 -5.93 -9.16 6.71
C PRO A 86 -4.49 -8.89 6.23
N GLN A 87 -4.07 -7.62 6.27
CA GLN A 87 -2.75 -7.24 5.76
C GLN A 87 -1.60 -7.89 6.54
N ASP A 88 -1.73 -8.01 7.84
CA ASP A 88 -0.78 -8.64 8.76
C ASP A 88 -0.54 -10.12 8.42
N LEU A 89 -1.54 -10.84 7.91
CA LEU A 89 -1.40 -12.25 7.52
C LEU A 89 -0.75 -12.43 6.12
N ARG A 90 -0.73 -11.40 5.28
CA ARG A 90 -0.16 -11.50 3.92
C ARG A 90 1.35 -11.71 3.90
N TYR A 91 2.05 -11.38 4.98
CA TYR A 91 3.50 -11.54 5.12
C TYR A 91 3.90 -12.86 5.79
N LEU A 92 2.91 -13.65 6.23
CA LEU A 92 3.18 -14.97 6.78
C LEU A 92 3.47 -15.99 5.68
N HIS A 93 4.06 -17.12 6.10
CA HIS A 93 4.33 -18.24 5.19
C HIS A 93 3.06 -18.68 4.44
N PRO A 94 3.14 -19.08 3.15
CA PRO A 94 1.97 -19.46 2.34
C PRO A 94 1.06 -20.50 3.00
N GLU A 95 1.60 -21.46 3.76
CA GLU A 95 0.82 -22.44 4.51
C GLU A 95 -0.12 -21.79 5.54
N LYS A 96 0.32 -20.73 6.20
CA LYS A 96 -0.52 -19.97 7.15
C LYS A 96 -1.61 -19.18 6.44
N GLN A 97 -1.32 -18.68 5.24
CA GLN A 97 -2.31 -18.01 4.41
C GLN A 97 -3.40 -19.00 3.94
N GLU A 98 -3.00 -20.21 3.56
CA GLU A 98 -3.92 -21.27 3.19
C GLU A 98 -4.76 -21.73 4.40
N GLU A 99 -4.13 -21.87 5.58
CA GLU A 99 -4.79 -22.21 6.83
C GLU A 99 -5.87 -21.19 7.22
N PHE A 100 -5.60 -19.89 7.02
CA PHE A 100 -6.58 -18.81 7.22
C PHE A 100 -7.85 -19.05 6.40
N PHE A 101 -7.73 -19.38 5.12
CA PHE A 101 -8.90 -19.62 4.27
C PHE A 101 -9.60 -20.94 4.63
N LYS A 102 -8.86 -21.98 4.99
CA LYS A 102 -9.42 -23.25 5.44
C LYS A 102 -10.25 -23.10 6.72
N GLU A 103 -9.72 -22.36 7.70
CA GLU A 103 -10.44 -22.12 8.96
C GLU A 103 -11.63 -21.17 8.77
N THR A 104 -11.49 -20.18 7.88
CA THR A 104 -12.62 -19.34 7.46
C THR A 104 -13.73 -20.17 6.79
N TYR A 105 -13.35 -21.08 5.91
CA TYR A 105 -14.30 -22.00 5.27
C TYR A 105 -15.05 -22.85 6.31
N LYS A 106 -14.32 -23.49 7.23
CA LYS A 106 -14.92 -24.31 8.28
C LYS A 106 -15.92 -23.52 9.13
N PHE A 107 -15.50 -22.33 9.59
CA PHE A 107 -16.38 -21.43 10.34
C PHE A 107 -17.69 -21.14 9.61
N LEU A 108 -17.61 -20.83 8.31
CA LEU A 108 -18.78 -20.51 7.50
C LEU A 108 -19.62 -21.74 7.18
N ALA A 109 -19.00 -22.88 6.86
CA ALA A 109 -19.68 -24.13 6.57
C ALA A 109 -20.43 -24.68 7.81
N ASP A 110 -19.83 -24.56 8.99
CA ASP A 110 -20.47 -24.94 10.27
C ASP A 110 -21.67 -24.01 10.55
N GLN A 111 -21.57 -22.74 10.24
CA GLN A 111 -22.62 -21.77 10.50
C GLN A 111 -23.84 -21.92 9.56
N TYR A 112 -23.59 -22.21 8.28
CA TYR A 112 -24.64 -22.20 7.25
C TYR A 112 -25.00 -23.59 6.72
N GLY A 113 -24.26 -24.62 7.14
CA GLY A 113 -24.42 -26.01 6.73
C GLY A 113 -23.68 -26.29 5.40
N GLU A 114 -22.80 -27.28 5.42
CA GLU A 114 -21.97 -27.65 4.28
C GLU A 114 -22.80 -28.04 3.04
N GLN A 115 -23.97 -28.66 3.25
CA GLN A 115 -24.91 -29.01 2.19
C GLN A 115 -25.51 -27.80 1.47
N ASN A 116 -25.42 -26.61 2.05
CA ASN A 116 -25.90 -25.36 1.45
C ASN A 116 -24.78 -24.59 0.74
N VAL A 117 -23.52 -25.00 0.91
CA VAL A 117 -22.38 -24.36 0.26
C VAL A 117 -22.38 -24.68 -1.22
N LEU A 118 -22.27 -23.66 -2.06
CA LEU A 118 -22.20 -23.78 -3.51
C LEU A 118 -20.74 -23.86 -3.97
N SER A 119 -19.92 -22.94 -3.49
CA SER A 119 -18.47 -22.88 -3.72
C SER A 119 -17.78 -22.03 -2.67
N ALA A 120 -16.45 -22.19 -2.58
CA ALA A 120 -15.60 -21.38 -1.71
C ALA A 120 -14.28 -21.10 -2.44
N TYR A 121 -14.34 -20.25 -3.47
CA TYR A 121 -13.17 -19.93 -4.29
C TYR A 121 -12.26 -18.92 -3.60
N VAL A 122 -11.01 -19.30 -3.45
CA VAL A 122 -9.94 -18.42 -3.01
C VAL A 122 -9.26 -17.83 -4.23
N HIS A 123 -9.31 -16.51 -4.37
CA HIS A 123 -8.67 -15.77 -5.43
C HIS A 123 -7.33 -15.19 -4.95
N LEU A 124 -6.24 -15.65 -5.57
CA LEU A 124 -4.87 -15.19 -5.38
C LEU A 124 -4.35 -14.40 -6.58
N ASP A 125 -5.18 -14.25 -7.59
CA ASP A 125 -4.90 -13.57 -8.84
C ASP A 125 -5.35 -12.09 -8.86
N GLU A 126 -5.78 -11.56 -7.72
CA GLU A 126 -6.10 -10.16 -7.53
C GLU A 126 -5.10 -9.48 -6.56
N THR A 127 -5.15 -8.15 -6.45
CA THR A 127 -4.26 -7.37 -5.57
C THR A 127 -4.33 -7.83 -4.12
N THR A 128 -5.50 -8.26 -3.68
CA THR A 128 -5.74 -8.70 -2.30
C THR A 128 -6.31 -10.11 -2.28
N PRO A 129 -5.62 -11.10 -1.68
CA PRO A 129 -6.17 -12.43 -1.50
C PRO A 129 -7.51 -12.41 -0.75
N HIS A 130 -8.50 -13.10 -1.31
CA HIS A 130 -9.83 -13.17 -0.71
C HIS A 130 -10.55 -14.46 -1.09
N MET A 131 -11.54 -14.84 -0.30
CA MET A 131 -12.40 -15.98 -0.55
C MET A 131 -13.82 -15.52 -0.84
N HIS A 132 -14.40 -16.06 -1.91
CA HIS A 132 -15.83 -16.05 -2.18
C HIS A 132 -16.46 -17.30 -1.61
N PHE A 133 -17.18 -17.18 -0.50
CA PHE A 133 -17.94 -18.28 0.07
C PHE A 133 -19.41 -18.11 -0.30
N SER A 134 -19.83 -18.81 -1.36
CA SER A 134 -21.20 -18.74 -1.85
C SER A 134 -22.05 -19.90 -1.33
N PHE A 135 -23.26 -19.60 -0.89
CA PHE A 135 -24.16 -20.57 -0.28
C PHE A 135 -25.63 -20.19 -0.42
N ILE A 136 -26.51 -21.17 -0.24
CA ILE A 136 -27.97 -20.98 -0.22
C ILE A 136 -28.37 -20.58 1.20
N PRO A 137 -29.07 -19.45 1.41
CA PRO A 137 -29.45 -18.96 2.74
C PRO A 137 -30.68 -19.75 3.28
N VAL A 138 -30.42 -20.96 3.77
CA VAL A 138 -31.45 -21.85 4.31
C VAL A 138 -31.65 -21.55 5.79
N VAL A 139 -32.92 -21.44 6.19
CA VAL A 139 -33.33 -21.29 7.59
C VAL A 139 -34.43 -22.28 7.92
N LYS A 140 -34.47 -22.75 9.16
CA LYS A 140 -35.55 -23.63 9.66
C LYS A 140 -36.80 -22.81 9.99
N ASP A 141 -37.91 -23.11 9.35
CA ASP A 141 -39.20 -22.53 9.72
C ASP A 141 -39.69 -23.16 11.04
N LYS A 142 -39.56 -22.40 12.12
CA LYS A 142 -39.92 -22.88 13.48
C LYS A 142 -41.38 -23.33 13.61
N LYS A 143 -42.30 -22.80 12.78
CA LYS A 143 -43.72 -23.15 12.85
C LYS A 143 -44.05 -24.43 12.06
N LYS A 144 -43.34 -24.66 10.95
CA LYS A 144 -43.63 -25.75 10.03
C LYS A 144 -42.62 -26.91 10.10
N GLY A 145 -41.50 -26.71 10.80
CA GLY A 145 -40.42 -27.70 10.91
C GLY A 145 -39.63 -27.97 9.60
N ILE A 146 -39.88 -27.19 8.55
CA ILE A 146 -39.30 -27.38 7.23
C ILE A 146 -38.18 -26.37 6.97
N ASP A 147 -37.24 -26.75 6.14
CA ASP A 147 -36.19 -25.87 5.66
C ASP A 147 -36.71 -24.96 4.54
N LYS A 148 -36.37 -23.66 4.60
CA LYS A 148 -36.77 -22.69 3.61
C LYS A 148 -35.63 -21.70 3.28
N VAL A 149 -35.63 -21.19 2.05
CA VAL A 149 -34.70 -20.16 1.65
C VAL A 149 -35.20 -18.80 2.12
N SER A 150 -34.35 -18.09 2.90
CA SER A 150 -34.65 -16.74 3.37
C SER A 150 -33.41 -16.00 3.84
N ALA A 151 -32.78 -15.27 2.93
CA ALA A 151 -31.66 -14.38 3.26
C ALA A 151 -32.06 -13.29 4.26
N TYR A 152 -33.31 -12.80 4.21
CA TYR A 152 -33.84 -11.80 5.14
C TYR A 152 -33.87 -12.29 6.60
N GLN A 153 -34.29 -13.52 6.82
CA GLN A 153 -34.35 -14.09 8.17
C GLN A 153 -32.97 -14.49 8.70
N LEU A 154 -32.10 -14.95 7.81
CA LEU A 154 -30.73 -15.34 8.17
C LEU A 154 -29.88 -14.14 8.53
N PHE A 155 -30.02 -13.03 7.80
CA PHE A 155 -29.20 -11.84 7.94
C PHE A 155 -30.00 -10.63 8.40
N ASN A 156 -30.10 -10.45 9.68
CA ASN A 156 -30.59 -9.24 10.34
C ASN A 156 -29.42 -8.41 10.91
N LYS A 157 -29.71 -7.21 11.40
CA LYS A 157 -28.71 -6.30 11.96
C LYS A 157 -27.86 -6.96 13.06
N THR A 158 -28.49 -7.71 13.93
CA THR A 158 -27.82 -8.38 15.08
C THR A 158 -26.88 -9.49 14.60
N THR A 159 -27.30 -10.32 13.63
CA THR A 159 -26.45 -11.41 13.11
C THR A 159 -25.23 -10.84 12.37
N LEU A 160 -25.41 -9.76 11.60
CA LEU A 160 -24.33 -9.11 10.90
C LEU A 160 -23.32 -8.44 11.86
N GLN A 161 -23.81 -7.81 12.92
CA GLN A 161 -22.93 -7.19 13.93
C GLN A 161 -22.07 -8.23 14.68
N LYS A 162 -22.61 -9.42 14.92
CA LYS A 162 -21.90 -10.50 15.62
C LYS A 162 -20.93 -11.27 14.73
N PHE A 163 -21.05 -11.16 13.43
CA PHE A 163 -20.29 -11.98 12.48
C PHE A 163 -18.78 -11.73 12.57
N HIS A 164 -18.35 -10.48 12.44
CA HIS A 164 -16.93 -10.16 12.46
C HIS A 164 -16.22 -10.50 13.77
N PRO A 165 -16.80 -10.18 14.95
CA PRO A 165 -16.23 -10.62 16.23
C PRO A 165 -16.10 -12.14 16.34
N ALA A 166 -17.15 -12.88 15.95
CA ALA A 166 -17.13 -14.34 16.01
C ALA A 166 -16.11 -14.96 15.05
N LEU A 167 -15.98 -14.43 13.84
CA LEU A 167 -14.96 -14.85 12.88
C LEU A 167 -13.55 -14.55 13.42
N LYS A 168 -13.33 -13.37 13.99
CA LYS A 168 -12.05 -13.01 14.62
C LYS A 168 -11.68 -13.99 15.71
N GLU A 169 -12.58 -14.21 16.67
CA GLU A 169 -12.36 -15.13 17.78
C GLU A 169 -12.03 -16.56 17.30
N HIS A 170 -12.77 -17.06 16.29
CA HIS A 170 -12.51 -18.37 15.70
C HIS A 170 -11.10 -18.44 15.10
N LEU A 171 -10.73 -17.46 14.28
CA LEU A 171 -9.44 -17.42 13.59
C LEU A 171 -8.27 -17.28 14.57
N GLU A 172 -8.35 -16.40 15.55
CA GLU A 172 -7.29 -16.23 16.56
C GLU A 172 -7.07 -17.47 17.40
N ARG A 173 -8.17 -18.16 17.75
CA ARG A 173 -8.12 -19.42 18.48
C ARG A 173 -7.46 -20.55 17.68
N THR A 174 -7.76 -20.65 16.38
CA THR A 174 -7.30 -21.75 15.52
C THR A 174 -5.91 -21.51 14.96
N LEU A 175 -5.64 -20.31 14.47
CA LEU A 175 -4.35 -19.94 13.86
C LEU A 175 -3.26 -19.60 14.89
N LYS A 176 -3.67 -19.30 16.13
CA LYS A 176 -2.78 -18.84 17.23
C LYS A 176 -1.97 -17.60 16.87
N VAL A 177 -2.54 -16.73 16.05
CA VAL A 177 -1.99 -15.42 15.65
C VAL A 177 -3.09 -14.37 15.79
N GLU A 178 -2.69 -13.14 16.09
CA GLU A 178 -3.63 -12.02 16.09
C GLU A 178 -4.12 -11.75 14.67
N CYS A 179 -5.43 -11.60 14.49
CA CYS A 179 -6.08 -11.39 13.21
C CYS A 179 -6.87 -10.07 13.23
N ASN A 180 -6.38 -9.04 12.55
CA ASN A 180 -7.08 -7.77 12.44
C ASN A 180 -8.22 -7.81 11.40
N VAL A 181 -9.21 -8.70 11.64
CA VAL A 181 -10.45 -8.78 10.86
C VAL A 181 -11.33 -7.54 11.07
N LEU A 182 -11.24 -6.95 12.26
CA LEU A 182 -11.93 -5.71 12.64
C LEU A 182 -11.01 -4.53 12.35
N ASN A 183 -11.28 -3.79 11.30
CA ASN A 183 -10.46 -2.64 10.89
C ASN A 183 -11.17 -1.28 11.07
N GLY A 184 -12.20 -1.19 11.91
CA GLY A 184 -12.93 0.06 12.15
C GLY A 184 -13.71 0.62 10.93
N ALA A 185 -13.64 -0.05 9.78
CA ALA A 185 -14.23 0.46 8.53
C ALA A 185 -15.77 0.63 8.57
N THR A 186 -16.43 0.03 9.57
CA THR A 186 -17.88 0.14 9.77
C THR A 186 -18.29 1.14 10.86
N GLU A 187 -17.35 1.71 11.58
CA GLU A 187 -17.64 2.71 12.64
C GLU A 187 -18.28 3.98 12.08
N ASN A 188 -17.92 4.34 10.85
CA ASN A 188 -18.41 5.54 10.15
C ASN A 188 -19.49 5.23 9.08
N GLY A 189 -20.17 4.08 9.18
CA GLY A 189 -21.20 3.63 8.23
C GLY A 189 -20.66 2.81 7.06
N ASN A 190 -21.57 2.30 6.23
CA ASN A 190 -21.23 1.52 5.04
C ASN A 190 -20.67 2.45 3.96
N ARG A 191 -19.38 2.35 3.69
CA ARG A 191 -18.73 2.97 2.51
C ARG A 191 -18.75 1.98 1.35
N THR A 192 -18.88 2.47 0.14
CA THR A 192 -18.68 1.65 -1.06
C THR A 192 -17.23 1.20 -1.16
N ILE A 193 -16.99 0.07 -1.84
CA ILE A 193 -15.62 -0.44 -2.09
C ILE A 193 -14.77 0.63 -2.79
N THR A 194 -15.38 1.40 -3.70
CA THR A 194 -14.72 2.49 -4.43
C THR A 194 -14.29 3.63 -3.50
N GLU A 195 -15.14 4.05 -2.58
CA GLU A 195 -14.81 5.07 -1.57
C GLU A 195 -13.72 4.60 -0.61
N LEU A 196 -13.74 3.33 -0.20
CA LEU A 196 -12.69 2.75 0.64
C LEU A 196 -11.35 2.70 -0.09
N LYS A 197 -11.33 2.27 -1.35
CA LYS A 197 -10.11 2.25 -2.18
C LYS A 197 -9.56 3.67 -2.42
N ALA A 198 -10.44 4.63 -2.69
CA ALA A 198 -10.04 6.03 -2.87
C ALA A 198 -9.46 6.63 -1.58
N SER A 199 -10.10 6.40 -0.43
CA SER A 199 -9.60 6.87 0.88
C SER A 199 -8.25 6.26 1.23
N GLN A 200 -8.09 4.94 1.04
CA GLN A 200 -6.80 4.25 1.28
C GLN A 200 -5.70 4.73 0.33
N ALA A 201 -6.02 4.99 -0.94
CA ALA A 201 -5.06 5.54 -1.89
C ALA A 201 -4.60 6.95 -1.48
N THR A 202 -5.54 7.80 -1.03
CA THR A 202 -5.23 9.15 -0.54
C THR A 202 -4.35 9.12 0.71
N GLU A 203 -4.67 8.27 1.69
CA GLU A 203 -3.83 8.11 2.90
C GLU A 203 -2.42 7.61 2.56
N LYS A 204 -2.32 6.67 1.61
CA LYS A 204 -1.04 6.15 1.17
C LYS A 204 -0.21 7.20 0.44
N LEU A 205 -0.85 8.00 -0.42
CA LEU A 205 -0.21 9.15 -1.07
C LEU A 205 0.32 10.14 -0.05
N GLN A 206 -0.48 10.54 0.93
CA GLN A 206 -0.07 11.48 1.98
C GLN A 206 1.14 10.98 2.78
N LYS A 207 1.14 9.68 3.14
CA LYS A 207 2.28 9.07 3.84
C LYS A 207 3.55 9.06 2.98
N LEU A 208 3.41 8.76 1.68
CA LEU A 208 4.53 8.76 0.74
C LEU A 208 5.07 10.18 0.51
N GLU A 209 4.21 11.17 0.40
CA GLU A 209 4.61 12.58 0.28
C GLU A 209 5.39 13.05 1.50
N ASN A 210 4.91 12.77 2.70
CA ASN A 210 5.63 13.11 3.93
C ASN A 210 7.02 12.43 3.95
N SER A 211 7.10 11.15 3.61
CA SER A 211 8.37 10.41 3.55
C SER A 211 9.33 10.97 2.49
N ILE A 212 8.81 11.42 1.34
CA ILE A 212 9.61 12.09 0.30
C ILE A 212 10.14 13.43 0.81
N GLN A 213 9.30 14.20 1.49
CA GLN A 213 9.69 15.50 2.05
C GLN A 213 10.79 15.32 3.10
N ASP A 214 10.62 14.39 4.03
CA ASP A 214 11.62 14.06 5.06
C ASP A 214 12.96 13.66 4.41
N SER A 215 12.91 12.77 3.41
CA SER A 215 14.12 12.34 2.68
C SER A 215 14.79 13.47 1.91
N GLN A 216 14.02 14.42 1.39
CA GLN A 216 14.58 15.60 0.71
C GLN A 216 15.25 16.56 1.69
N GLU A 217 14.69 16.72 2.90
CA GLU A 217 15.32 17.55 3.93
C GLU A 217 16.62 16.91 4.43
N GLU A 218 16.62 15.62 4.69
CA GLU A 218 17.83 14.88 5.04
C GLU A 218 18.89 14.97 3.94
N PHE A 219 18.50 14.85 2.66
CA PHE A 219 19.40 14.99 1.54
C PHE A 219 20.01 16.40 1.46
N LYS A 220 19.20 17.45 1.70
CA LYS A 220 19.69 18.83 1.77
C LYS A 220 20.73 19.03 2.87
N GLU A 221 20.47 18.46 4.05
CA GLU A 221 21.41 18.51 5.17
C GLU A 221 22.73 17.79 4.85
N GLN A 222 22.66 16.63 4.22
CA GLN A 222 23.86 15.92 3.77
C GLN A 222 24.64 16.69 2.70
N LEU A 223 23.94 17.37 1.81
CA LEU A 223 24.57 18.22 0.79
C LEU A 223 25.29 19.43 1.41
N LYS A 224 24.66 20.13 2.38
CA LYS A 224 25.26 21.21 3.15
C LYS A 224 26.54 20.74 3.87
N LYS A 225 26.46 19.56 4.50
CA LYS A 225 27.60 18.95 5.19
C LYS A 225 28.76 18.65 4.24
N LYS A 226 28.46 18.13 3.03
CA LYS A 226 29.46 17.89 1.97
C LYS A 226 30.16 19.17 1.52
N ILE A 227 29.37 20.23 1.24
CA ILE A 227 29.90 21.52 0.79
C ILE A 227 30.84 22.12 1.83
N ARG A 228 30.46 22.03 3.12
CA ARG A 228 31.28 22.50 4.23
C ARG A 228 32.65 21.80 4.26
N LEU A 229 32.66 20.47 4.21
CA LEU A 229 33.91 19.69 4.25
C LEU A 229 34.80 19.95 3.03
N GLN A 230 34.18 20.14 1.87
CA GLN A 230 34.95 20.54 0.66
C GLN A 230 35.62 21.90 0.84
N GLY A 231 34.98 22.84 1.54
CA GLY A 231 35.56 24.13 1.88
C GLY A 231 36.74 23.97 2.84
N GLU A 232 36.63 23.12 3.86
CA GLU A 232 37.75 22.82 4.79
C GLU A 232 38.97 22.23 4.07
N ILE A 233 38.73 21.25 3.17
CA ILE A 233 39.80 20.68 2.35
C ILE A 233 40.52 21.73 1.48
N ASN A 234 39.75 22.63 0.85
CA ASN A 234 40.36 23.69 0.03
C ASN A 234 41.21 24.66 0.85
N ILE A 235 40.82 24.95 2.10
CA ILE A 235 41.65 25.76 3.00
C ILE A 235 42.95 25.04 3.34
N CYS A 236 42.88 23.74 3.73
CA CYS A 236 44.08 22.97 4.02
C CYS A 236 45.03 22.86 2.79
N GLN A 237 44.45 22.74 1.57
CA GLN A 237 45.25 22.72 0.34
C GLN A 237 45.96 24.06 0.08
N ASN A 238 45.29 25.17 0.36
CA ASN A 238 45.91 26.49 0.21
C ASN A 238 47.05 26.71 1.21
N GLU A 239 46.83 26.33 2.48
CA GLU A 239 47.87 26.38 3.52
C GLU A 239 49.09 25.52 3.14
N LEU A 240 48.83 24.30 2.60
CA LEU A 240 49.90 23.43 2.10
C LEU A 240 50.70 24.06 0.96
N ASN A 241 50.02 24.75 0.03
CA ASN A 241 50.68 25.44 -1.07
C ASN A 241 51.59 26.60 -0.58
N GLU A 242 51.13 27.35 0.44
CA GLU A 242 51.94 28.45 1.04
C GLU A 242 53.18 27.89 1.74
N VAL A 243 53.06 26.77 2.46
CA VAL A 243 54.21 26.09 3.07
C VAL A 243 55.23 25.65 1.99
N ASN A 244 54.73 25.06 0.91
CA ASN A 244 55.61 24.62 -0.21
C ASN A 244 56.33 25.79 -0.87
N ASN A 245 55.69 26.93 -1.04
CA ASN A 245 56.35 28.13 -1.61
C ASN A 245 57.45 28.67 -0.67
N GLY A 246 57.20 28.66 0.66
CA GLY A 246 58.19 29.10 1.64
C GLY A 246 59.43 28.20 1.75
N ILE A 247 59.30 26.93 1.34
CA ILE A 247 60.45 25.98 1.29
C ILE A 247 61.50 26.38 0.26
N ASN A 248 61.07 27.00 -0.81
CA ASN A 248 62.00 27.43 -1.90
C ASN A 248 62.87 28.59 -1.50
N ASP A 249 62.48 29.37 -0.50
CA ASP A 249 63.17 30.63 -0.19
C ASP A 249 64.17 30.52 0.98
N LYS A 250 64.11 29.52 1.87
CA LYS A 250 65.00 29.46 3.05
C LYS A 250 65.38 28.03 3.46
N ARG A 251 66.62 27.64 3.28
CA ARG A 251 67.15 26.29 3.63
C ARG A 251 67.16 25.98 5.13
N GLU A 252 67.24 27.00 5.97
CA GLU A 252 67.32 26.78 7.43
C GLU A 252 65.96 26.58 8.08
N GLU A 253 64.84 27.05 7.50
CA GLU A 253 63.50 26.86 7.99
C GLU A 253 62.84 25.56 7.49
N LEU A 254 63.57 24.79 6.65
CA LEU A 254 63.07 23.58 6.00
C LEU A 254 62.48 22.55 6.99
N LYS A 255 63.11 22.36 8.15
CA LYS A 255 62.61 21.43 9.17
C LYS A 255 61.28 21.90 9.78
N ILE A 256 61.15 23.17 10.04
CA ILE A 256 59.90 23.76 10.56
C ILE A 256 58.81 23.65 9.52
N CYS A 257 59.06 24.02 8.27
CA CYS A 257 58.14 23.91 7.16
C CYS A 257 57.76 22.44 6.89
N GLN A 258 58.67 21.49 6.99
CA GLN A 258 58.39 20.07 6.84
C GLN A 258 57.46 19.54 7.96
N ASN A 259 57.63 20.00 9.19
CA ASN A 259 56.73 19.62 10.30
C ASN A 259 55.32 20.23 10.11
N GLU A 260 55.23 21.45 9.62
CA GLU A 260 53.92 22.07 9.31
C GLU A 260 53.26 21.36 8.13
N LEU A 261 54.01 21.05 7.10
CA LEU A 261 53.55 20.29 5.94
C LEU A 261 53.01 18.91 6.36
N TYR A 262 53.73 18.25 7.29
CA TYR A 262 53.30 16.97 7.84
C TYR A 262 51.96 17.10 8.58
N LYS A 263 51.72 18.13 9.38
CA LYS A 263 50.48 18.39 10.06
C LYS A 263 49.32 18.63 9.08
N VAL A 264 49.57 19.47 8.05
CA VAL A 264 48.57 19.77 7.02
C VAL A 264 48.18 18.50 6.24
N ASN A 265 49.17 17.66 5.87
CA ASN A 265 48.91 16.39 5.18
C ASN A 265 48.07 15.43 6.02
N ASN A 266 48.32 15.33 7.35
CA ASN A 266 47.53 14.52 8.24
C ASN A 266 46.07 15.02 8.33
N SER A 267 45.88 16.34 8.35
CA SER A 267 44.55 16.95 8.32
C SER A 267 43.80 16.67 7.01
N ILE A 268 44.50 16.75 5.87
CA ILE A 268 43.96 16.44 4.55
C ILE A 268 43.52 14.94 4.50
N GLN A 269 44.39 14.03 5.00
CA GLN A 269 44.03 12.61 5.05
C GLN A 269 42.84 12.33 5.96
N ALA A 270 42.79 12.97 7.13
CA ALA A 270 41.62 12.89 8.01
C ALA A 270 40.34 13.41 7.32
N ASN A 271 40.45 14.56 6.65
CA ASN A 271 39.34 15.16 5.93
C ASN A 271 38.91 14.30 4.72
N ASN A 272 39.84 13.65 4.02
CA ASN A 272 39.56 12.71 2.95
C ASN A 272 38.85 11.45 3.46
N GLY A 273 39.25 10.96 4.65
CA GLY A 273 38.52 9.88 5.34
C GLY A 273 37.07 10.28 5.62
N THR A 274 36.88 11.47 6.16
CA THR A 274 35.54 12.04 6.42
C THR A 274 34.75 12.26 5.13
N LEU A 275 35.40 12.76 4.10
CA LEU A 275 34.76 12.96 2.77
C LEU A 275 34.30 11.63 2.17
N LYS A 276 35.14 10.59 2.28
CA LYS A 276 34.78 9.25 1.80
C LYS A 276 33.60 8.67 2.56
N ALA A 277 33.55 8.89 3.87
CA ALA A 277 32.39 8.49 4.68
C ALA A 277 31.12 9.21 4.23
N LEU A 278 31.18 10.53 4.03
CA LEU A 278 30.04 11.32 3.53
C LEU A 278 29.61 10.96 2.12
N GLN A 279 30.55 10.61 1.24
CA GLN A 279 30.20 10.08 -0.08
C GLN A 279 29.40 8.78 0.03
N GLY A 280 29.76 7.92 0.98
CA GLY A 280 28.98 6.71 1.30
C GLY A 280 27.56 7.03 1.78
N GLU A 281 27.43 7.97 2.71
CA GLU A 281 26.12 8.41 3.21
C GLU A 281 25.26 9.01 2.08
N ILE A 282 25.84 9.79 1.20
CA ILE A 282 25.14 10.36 0.03
C ILE A 282 24.65 9.26 -0.90
N GLU A 283 25.46 8.23 -1.14
CA GLU A 283 25.08 7.12 -2.00
C GLU A 283 23.93 6.29 -1.40
N ASP A 284 23.96 6.08 -0.09
CA ASP A 284 22.84 5.39 0.59
C ASP A 284 21.57 6.22 0.58
N LYS A 285 21.68 7.54 0.75
CA LYS A 285 20.52 8.45 0.59
C LYS A 285 20.00 8.52 -0.86
N LYS A 286 20.84 8.35 -1.85
CA LYS A 286 20.38 8.20 -3.25
C LYS A 286 19.57 6.93 -3.43
N LYS A 287 20.02 5.79 -2.89
CA LYS A 287 19.27 4.53 -2.97
C LYS A 287 17.91 4.64 -2.26
N GLU A 288 17.89 5.27 -1.09
CA GLU A 288 16.64 5.56 -0.37
C GLU A 288 15.68 6.42 -1.21
N ARG A 289 16.19 7.48 -1.83
CA ARG A 289 15.42 8.33 -2.76
C ARG A 289 14.83 7.54 -3.93
N ASP A 290 15.64 6.67 -4.56
CA ASP A 290 15.20 5.89 -5.72
C ASP A 290 14.15 4.84 -5.31
N PHE A 291 14.26 4.31 -4.09
CA PHE A 291 13.23 3.45 -3.49
C PHE A 291 11.91 4.21 -3.30
N PHE A 292 11.93 5.41 -2.71
CA PHE A 292 10.73 6.22 -2.53
C PHE A 292 10.13 6.70 -3.85
N LYS A 293 10.98 6.98 -4.85
CA LYS A 293 10.51 7.28 -6.21
C LYS A 293 9.73 6.11 -6.81
N ALA A 294 10.26 4.90 -6.69
CA ALA A 294 9.57 3.70 -7.17
C ALA A 294 8.25 3.43 -6.40
N GLN A 295 8.23 3.71 -5.09
CA GLN A 295 6.99 3.62 -4.31
C GLN A 295 5.95 4.66 -4.75
N LYS A 296 6.40 5.89 -5.03
CA LYS A 296 5.53 6.95 -5.56
C LYS A 296 4.93 6.55 -6.90
N GLU A 297 5.74 6.06 -7.83
CA GLU A 297 5.28 5.58 -9.14
C GLU A 297 4.24 4.44 -9.01
N ARG A 298 4.42 3.54 -8.03
CA ARG A 298 3.43 2.50 -7.73
C ARG A 298 2.11 3.09 -7.21
N ALA A 299 2.20 4.03 -6.27
CA ALA A 299 1.02 4.70 -5.73
C ALA A 299 0.28 5.53 -6.79
N GLU A 300 1.00 6.21 -7.68
CA GLU A 300 0.43 6.91 -8.83
C GLU A 300 -0.28 5.95 -9.79
N LYS A 301 0.29 4.78 -10.03
CA LYS A 301 -0.34 3.74 -10.83
C LYS A 301 -1.61 3.22 -10.17
N GLU A 302 -1.55 2.86 -8.88
CA GLU A 302 -2.72 2.43 -8.12
C GLU A 302 -3.83 3.50 -8.12
N LEU A 303 -3.46 4.79 -8.01
CA LEU A 303 -4.41 5.90 -8.11
C LEU A 303 -5.03 5.99 -9.50
N ASN A 304 -4.21 5.88 -10.55
CA ASN A 304 -4.72 5.90 -11.94
C ASN A 304 -5.65 4.72 -12.21
N ASP A 305 -5.33 3.53 -11.72
CA ASP A 305 -6.19 2.35 -11.84
C ASP A 305 -7.54 2.57 -11.15
N VAL A 306 -7.57 3.23 -9.98
CA VAL A 306 -8.79 3.63 -9.29
C VAL A 306 -9.55 4.69 -10.09
N LEU A 307 -8.85 5.70 -10.62
CA LEU A 307 -9.47 6.75 -11.45
C LEU A 307 -10.07 6.19 -12.75
N GLU A 308 -9.40 5.21 -13.37
CA GLU A 308 -9.95 4.51 -14.53
C GLU A 308 -11.20 3.70 -14.18
N GLN A 309 -11.22 3.03 -13.02
CA GLN A 309 -12.42 2.37 -12.53
C GLN A 309 -13.56 3.37 -12.30
N ILE A 310 -13.29 4.50 -11.68
CA ILE A 310 -14.27 5.60 -11.51
C ILE A 310 -14.75 6.11 -12.87
N ALA A 311 -13.85 6.28 -13.84
CA ALA A 311 -14.20 6.72 -15.18
C ALA A 311 -15.05 5.68 -15.94
N PHE A 312 -14.76 4.40 -15.75
CA PHE A 312 -15.55 3.29 -16.29
C PHE A 312 -16.99 3.32 -15.75
N TYR A 313 -17.14 3.45 -14.43
CA TYR A 313 -18.48 3.61 -13.82
C TYR A 313 -19.19 4.90 -14.25
N LYS A 314 -18.43 5.96 -14.63
CA LYS A 314 -18.98 7.18 -15.22
C LYS A 314 -19.44 7.00 -16.66
N GLY A 315 -18.87 6.08 -17.41
CA GLY A 315 -19.22 5.81 -18.81
C GLY A 315 -20.46 4.95 -18.98
N ASP A 316 -20.77 4.11 -18.00
CA ASP A 316 -21.97 3.28 -18.03
C ASP A 316 -23.15 4.07 -17.46
N LYS A 317 -24.18 4.25 -18.29
CA LYS A 317 -25.36 5.10 -18.07
C LYS A 317 -26.24 4.70 -16.88
N SER A 318 -25.71 4.46 -15.72
CA SER A 318 -26.52 4.41 -14.49
C SER A 318 -26.43 5.76 -13.77
N THR A 319 -27.21 6.68 -14.25
CA THR A 319 -27.23 8.10 -13.93
C THR A 319 -27.63 8.45 -12.47
N ALA A 320 -28.12 7.50 -11.69
CA ALA A 320 -28.60 7.77 -10.34
C ALA A 320 -27.49 7.73 -9.26
N LEU A 321 -26.52 6.83 -9.40
CA LEU A 321 -25.40 6.71 -8.42
C LEU A 321 -24.32 7.77 -8.62
N MET A 322 -24.26 8.36 -9.81
CA MET A 322 -23.23 9.33 -10.18
C MET A 322 -23.53 10.74 -9.69
N SER A 323 -24.80 11.14 -9.55
CA SER A 323 -25.13 12.45 -8.96
C SER A 323 -24.69 12.53 -7.50
N ASP A 324 -24.89 11.46 -6.75
CA ASP A 324 -24.50 11.38 -5.35
C ASP A 324 -22.98 11.25 -5.17
N PHE A 325 -22.29 10.50 -6.06
CA PHE A 325 -20.84 10.42 -6.06
C PHE A 325 -20.20 11.74 -6.47
N THR A 326 -20.74 12.43 -7.48
CA THR A 326 -20.23 13.73 -7.92
C THR A 326 -20.48 14.81 -6.86
N LEU A 327 -21.60 14.75 -6.13
CA LEU A 327 -21.88 15.65 -5.01
C LEU A 327 -20.99 15.36 -3.78
N LEU A 328 -20.76 14.09 -3.43
CA LEU A 328 -19.89 13.69 -2.32
C LEU A 328 -18.41 13.99 -2.59
N MET A 329 -18.01 13.93 -3.85
CA MET A 329 -16.65 14.29 -4.26
C MET A 329 -16.48 15.80 -4.49
N ALA A 330 -17.58 16.56 -4.64
CA ALA A 330 -17.53 18.02 -4.75
C ALA A 330 -17.27 18.71 -3.39
N ASP A 331 -17.47 18.00 -2.27
CA ASP A 331 -17.15 18.53 -0.94
C ASP A 331 -15.65 18.33 -0.64
N ASP A 332 -14.95 19.42 -0.36
CA ASP A 332 -13.58 19.64 0.16
C ASP A 332 -12.45 18.63 -0.20
N LYS A 333 -12.77 17.34 -0.36
CA LYS A 333 -11.78 16.27 -0.66
C LYS A 333 -11.40 16.21 -2.14
N HIS A 334 -12.26 16.67 -3.05
CA HIS A 334 -11.93 16.79 -4.47
C HIS A 334 -10.96 17.91 -4.77
N VAL A 335 -10.94 18.93 -3.94
CA VAL A 335 -9.97 20.03 -4.04
C VAL A 335 -8.57 19.54 -3.57
N GLN A 336 -8.52 18.56 -2.69
CA GLN A 336 -7.25 18.05 -2.17
C GLN A 336 -6.50 17.14 -3.16
N LEU A 337 -7.19 16.32 -3.94
CA LEU A 337 -6.54 15.43 -4.92
C LEU A 337 -5.78 16.19 -6.02
N PRO A 338 -6.36 17.20 -6.70
CA PRO A 338 -5.62 18.06 -7.62
C PRO A 338 -4.54 18.89 -6.93
N ALA A 339 -4.78 19.34 -5.67
CA ALA A 339 -3.78 20.05 -4.89
C ALA A 339 -2.60 19.15 -4.50
N ILE A 340 -2.86 17.91 -4.12
CA ILE A 340 -1.86 16.88 -3.84
C ILE A 340 -1.08 16.54 -5.12
N GLN A 341 -1.75 16.38 -6.24
CA GLN A 341 -1.10 16.16 -7.55
C GLN A 341 -0.16 17.31 -7.91
N LYS A 342 -0.62 18.55 -7.73
CA LYS A 342 0.19 19.75 -7.95
C LYS A 342 1.38 19.80 -6.99
N GLN A 343 1.19 19.44 -5.74
CA GLN A 343 2.30 19.34 -4.76
C GLN A 343 3.31 18.27 -5.15
N ILE A 344 2.86 17.13 -5.65
CA ILE A 344 3.72 16.07 -6.19
C ILE A 344 4.53 16.59 -7.37
N GLU A 345 3.92 17.28 -8.32
CA GLU A 345 4.60 17.88 -9.48
C GLU A 345 5.60 18.97 -9.06
N GLU A 346 5.23 19.81 -8.10
CA GLU A 346 6.13 20.84 -7.54
C GLU A 346 7.33 20.21 -6.81
N LEU A 347 7.10 19.13 -6.06
CA LEU A 347 8.15 18.36 -5.39
C LEU A 347 9.05 17.64 -6.38
N GLN A 348 8.47 17.05 -7.45
CA GLN A 348 9.25 16.47 -8.55
C GLN A 348 10.10 17.52 -9.27
N HIS A 349 9.54 18.69 -9.55
CA HIS A 349 10.27 19.78 -10.18
C HIS A 349 11.41 20.29 -9.29
N LYS A 350 11.16 20.48 -7.99
CA LYS A 350 12.21 20.81 -7.01
C LYS A 350 13.30 19.75 -6.94
N TYR A 351 12.89 18.48 -6.92
CA TYR A 351 13.79 17.35 -6.94
C TYR A 351 14.67 17.34 -8.20
N GLU A 352 14.10 17.50 -9.39
CA GLU A 352 14.85 17.58 -10.65
C GLU A 352 15.75 18.82 -10.72
N GLN A 353 15.33 19.94 -10.12
CA GLN A 353 16.20 21.11 -9.99
C GLN A 353 17.39 20.85 -9.05
N LEU A 354 17.15 20.18 -7.92
CA LEU A 354 18.22 19.78 -6.99
C LEU A 354 19.18 18.77 -7.62
N LYS A 355 18.66 17.84 -8.44
CA LYS A 355 19.47 16.85 -9.17
C LYS A 355 20.32 17.49 -10.30
N LYS A 356 19.79 18.52 -10.96
CA LYS A 356 20.47 19.25 -12.05
C LYS A 356 21.42 20.33 -11.55
N GLN A 357 21.31 20.75 -10.28
CA GLN A 357 22.32 21.59 -9.69
C GLN A 357 23.55 20.71 -9.38
N PRO A 358 24.62 20.78 -10.17
CA PRO A 358 25.92 20.37 -9.69
C PRO A 358 26.10 21.08 -8.35
N PRO A 359 26.88 20.57 -7.40
CA PRO A 359 27.22 21.32 -6.21
C PRO A 359 27.82 22.65 -6.74
N GLN A 360 26.97 23.67 -6.80
CA GLN A 360 27.47 24.99 -7.15
C GLN A 360 28.37 25.36 -5.99
N ILE A 361 29.63 25.08 -6.18
CA ILE A 361 30.71 25.86 -5.60
C ILE A 361 30.47 27.28 -6.12
N LYS A 362 29.45 27.93 -5.59
CA LYS A 362 29.26 29.35 -5.82
C LYS A 362 30.50 29.99 -5.21
N THR A 363 31.25 30.60 -6.07
CA THR A 363 32.38 31.49 -5.86
C THR A 363 32.63 31.77 -4.37
N ILE A 364 33.89 31.64 -3.99
CA ILE A 364 34.48 31.80 -2.65
C ILE A 364 33.88 32.96 -1.84
N GLU A 365 33.39 34.02 -2.50
CA GLU A 365 32.74 35.17 -1.85
C GLU A 365 31.41 34.82 -1.17
N LYS A 366 30.56 33.97 -1.77
CA LYS A 366 29.32 33.51 -1.09
C LYS A 366 29.56 32.41 -0.03
N VAL A 367 30.62 31.61 -0.20
CA VAL A 367 31.05 30.64 0.82
C VAL A 367 31.62 31.36 2.05
N VAL A 368 32.22 32.55 1.89
CA VAL A 368 32.72 33.38 3.00
C VAL A 368 31.55 34.04 3.75
N GLU A 369 30.46 34.46 3.07
CA GLU A 369 29.26 34.96 3.74
C GLU A 369 28.49 33.86 4.50
N VAL A 370 28.34 32.69 3.88
CA VAL A 370 27.77 31.51 4.57
C VAL A 370 28.69 31.07 5.73
N LYS A 371 30.04 31.21 5.61
CA LYS A 371 30.94 30.96 6.73
C LYS A 371 30.79 31.93 7.87
N LYS A 372 30.43 33.19 7.63
CA LYS A 372 30.16 34.13 8.74
C LYS A 372 28.89 33.78 9.49
N GLU A 373 27.84 33.39 8.81
CA GLU A 373 26.58 32.94 9.44
C GLU A 373 26.73 31.57 10.13
N VAL A 374 27.38 30.61 9.48
CA VAL A 374 27.59 29.25 10.03
C VAL A 374 28.62 29.25 11.18
N ASN A 375 29.66 30.11 11.15
CA ASN A 375 30.60 30.22 12.27
C ASN A 375 30.00 30.85 13.52
N VAL A 376 28.92 31.66 13.39
CA VAL A 376 28.21 32.20 14.54
C VAL A 376 27.39 31.09 15.23
N ASP A 377 26.74 30.22 14.48
CA ASP A 377 26.00 29.08 15.02
C ASP A 377 26.95 27.98 15.56
N TYR A 378 28.09 27.76 14.93
CA TYR A 378 29.04 26.71 15.36
C TYR A 378 29.73 27.01 16.69
N LYS A 379 29.96 28.27 17.02
CA LYS A 379 30.46 28.63 18.36
C LYS A 379 29.38 28.37 19.44
N LYS A 380 28.11 28.55 19.12
CA LYS A 380 27.02 28.25 20.04
C LYS A 380 26.83 26.73 20.23
N ASP A 381 26.90 25.96 19.15
CA ASP A 381 26.69 24.51 19.22
C ASP A 381 27.89 23.78 19.84
N SER A 382 29.14 24.23 19.57
CA SER A 382 30.31 23.63 20.22
C SER A 382 30.41 23.94 21.71
N GLU A 383 29.90 25.09 22.15
CA GLU A 383 29.83 25.42 23.60
C GLU A 383 28.72 24.63 24.31
N MET A 384 27.71 24.15 23.60
CA MET A 384 26.65 23.29 24.17
C MET A 384 27.05 21.83 24.30
N PHE A 385 27.94 21.33 23.43
CA PHE A 385 28.41 19.93 23.44
C PHE A 385 29.55 19.66 24.44
N TYR A 386 30.20 20.70 24.99
CA TYR A 386 31.21 20.56 26.02
C TYR A 386 30.70 20.85 27.47
N LYS A 387 29.37 20.99 27.64
CA LYS A 387 28.74 21.21 28.95
C LYS A 387 27.79 20.12 29.42
N GLU A 388 27.70 19.03 28.69
CA GLU A 388 27.17 17.74 29.13
C GLU A 388 28.29 16.69 29.03
#